data_8e616db3b1367cc559a568da0a3dc278
#
_entry.id   8e616db3b1367cc559a568da0a3dc278
#
_cell.length_a   1.000
_cell.length_b   1.000
_cell.length_c   1.000
_cell.angle_alpha   90.00
_cell.angle_beta   90.00
_cell.angle_gamma   90.00
#
_symmetry.space_group_name_H-M   'P 1'
#
loop_
_entity.id
_entity.type
_entity.pdbx_description
1 polymer ?
#
loop_
_entity_poly.entity_id
_entity_poly.type
_entity_poly.pdbx_seq_one_letter_code
_entity_poly.pdbx_strand_id
1 'polypeptide(L)'
;MTFSICVREEYETERGDRHRRFGVAVTTRLPGVGTLCPFVSDSGAVATQILVNVDLGARGIEYIDDGLAVDDALQALLNADDSAPQRQLHGVDGETTFAFSGRECVDEYGHREGDHFTVAGNMLTGDAVLEATAEAYAANAVHDATDRATGPRAVTADVETDPLAKRLIDALAAGDLEGGDKREELSVQSAAVVVETTESHAVEPPYNDLRLDATETPIAALRETYDLAERGYRDTLERYEGAFTAGSLDEVSE
;
A
#
# COMPACT_ATOMS: atom_id res chain seq x y z
N MET A 1 5.32 17.32 -4.01
CA MET A 1 5.86 16.13 -3.36
C MET A 1 4.83 15.04 -3.31
N THR A 2 5.33 13.85 -3.25
CA THR A 2 4.55 12.65 -2.97
C THR A 2 5.47 11.71 -2.21
N PHE A 3 4.96 11.00 -1.21
CA PHE A 3 5.63 9.81 -0.73
C PHE A 3 4.64 8.66 -0.58
N SER A 4 5.13 7.46 -0.78
CA SER A 4 4.34 6.24 -0.81
C SER A 4 5.14 5.05 -0.30
N ILE A 5 4.42 4.02 0.10
CA ILE A 5 4.94 2.72 0.51
C ILE A 5 4.21 1.61 -0.24
N CYS A 6 4.95 0.67 -0.82
CA CYS A 6 4.44 -0.58 -1.37
C CYS A 6 4.89 -1.73 -0.46
N VAL A 7 4.00 -2.67 -0.19
CA VAL A 7 4.30 -3.76 0.75
C VAL A 7 3.72 -5.09 0.29
N ARG A 8 4.34 -6.17 0.76
CA ARG A 8 3.80 -7.54 0.72
C ARG A 8 3.84 -8.18 2.08
N GLU A 9 2.90 -9.05 2.37
CA GLU A 9 2.88 -9.87 3.57
C GLU A 9 2.31 -11.26 3.27
N GLU A 10 2.79 -12.25 3.99
CA GLU A 10 2.18 -13.58 4.06
C GLU A 10 1.53 -13.75 5.43
N TYR A 11 0.35 -14.32 5.46
CA TYR A 11 -0.37 -14.59 6.70
C TYR A 11 -1.14 -15.91 6.63
N GLU A 12 -1.50 -16.43 7.79
CA GLU A 12 -2.27 -17.64 7.93
C GLU A 12 -3.59 -17.32 8.61
N THR A 13 -4.69 -17.79 8.02
CA THR A 13 -6.02 -17.65 8.59
C THR A 13 -6.19 -18.55 9.81
N GLU A 14 -7.25 -18.34 10.60
CA GLU A 14 -7.61 -19.23 11.71
C GLU A 14 -7.83 -20.69 11.28
N ARG A 15 -8.13 -20.93 9.99
CA ARG A 15 -8.31 -22.26 9.43
C ARG A 15 -7.00 -22.92 8.99
N GLY A 16 -5.88 -22.19 9.06
CA GLY A 16 -4.56 -22.66 8.65
C GLY A 16 -4.27 -22.49 7.15
N ASP A 17 -5.12 -21.75 6.42
CA ASP A 17 -4.87 -21.44 5.01
C ASP A 17 -3.90 -20.28 4.90
N ARG A 18 -2.90 -20.40 4.01
CA ARG A 18 -1.91 -19.36 3.76
C ARG A 18 -2.35 -18.45 2.63
N HIS A 19 -2.26 -17.17 2.88
CA HIS A 19 -2.60 -16.11 1.94
C HIS A 19 -1.49 -15.07 1.86
N ARG A 20 -1.51 -14.33 0.76
CA ARG A 20 -0.67 -13.13 0.55
C ARG A 20 -1.57 -11.91 0.49
N ARG A 21 -1.02 -10.78 0.88
CA ARG A 21 -1.64 -9.48 0.67
C ARG A 21 -0.60 -8.48 0.24
N PHE A 22 -1.02 -7.59 -0.64
CA PHE A 22 -0.21 -6.52 -1.18
C PHE A 22 -0.90 -5.19 -0.89
N GLY A 23 -0.13 -4.13 -0.69
CA GLY A 23 -0.71 -2.84 -0.38
C GLY A 23 0.13 -1.68 -0.83
N VAL A 24 -0.53 -0.58 -1.15
CA VAL A 24 0.08 0.74 -1.38
C VAL A 24 -0.63 1.77 -0.53
N ALA A 25 0.16 2.60 0.16
CA ALA A 25 -0.37 3.86 0.68
C ALA A 25 0.45 5.03 0.15
N VAL A 26 -0.22 6.16 -0.09
CA VAL A 26 0.36 7.35 -0.70
C VAL A 26 -0.28 8.62 -0.17
N THR A 27 0.52 9.69 -0.05
CA THR A 27 0.03 11.04 0.24
C THR A 27 0.78 12.09 -0.60
N THR A 28 0.10 13.21 -0.89
CA THR A 28 0.67 14.33 -1.66
C THR A 28 -0.07 15.64 -1.36
N ARG A 29 0.61 16.77 -1.52
CA ARG A 29 -0.02 18.11 -1.52
C ARG A 29 -0.56 18.49 -2.92
N LEU A 30 -1.32 17.59 -3.51
CA LEU A 30 -2.14 17.81 -4.70
C LEU A 30 -3.41 16.97 -4.55
N PRO A 31 -4.54 17.36 -5.14
CA PRO A 31 -5.75 16.54 -5.11
C PRO A 31 -5.63 15.29 -6.00
N GLY A 32 -6.34 14.22 -5.63
CA GLY A 32 -6.61 13.08 -6.51
C GLY A 32 -5.49 12.05 -6.66
N VAL A 33 -4.53 11.95 -5.73
CA VAL A 33 -3.40 11.00 -5.84
C VAL A 33 -3.82 9.54 -5.93
N GLY A 34 -4.96 9.19 -5.33
CA GLY A 34 -5.46 7.82 -5.29
C GLY A 34 -5.80 7.22 -6.66
N THR A 35 -5.99 8.05 -7.68
CA THR A 35 -6.23 7.59 -9.06
C THR A 35 -4.97 7.58 -9.93
N LEU A 36 -3.83 8.03 -9.40
CA LEU A 36 -2.63 8.28 -10.17
C LEU A 36 -1.44 7.43 -9.76
N CYS A 37 -1.33 7.10 -8.48
CA CYS A 37 -0.13 6.52 -7.90
C CYS A 37 -0.26 5.04 -7.53
N PRO A 38 -1.29 4.59 -6.76
CA PRO A 38 -1.37 3.21 -6.31
C PRO A 38 -1.92 2.28 -7.38
N PHE A 39 -1.24 1.14 -7.57
CA PHE A 39 -1.67 0.03 -8.40
C PHE A 39 -1.41 -1.25 -7.63
N VAL A 40 -2.44 -2.06 -7.41
CA VAL A 40 -2.35 -3.28 -6.60
C VAL A 40 -3.17 -4.39 -7.24
N SER A 41 -2.66 -5.62 -7.16
CA SER A 41 -3.36 -6.85 -7.48
C SER A 41 -3.09 -7.91 -6.39
N ASP A 42 -3.60 -9.10 -6.55
CA ASP A 42 -3.28 -10.26 -5.69
C ASP A 42 -1.88 -10.86 -5.96
N SER A 43 -1.14 -10.28 -6.91
CA SER A 43 0.21 -10.70 -7.31
C SER A 43 1.28 -9.67 -6.95
N GLY A 44 0.92 -8.40 -6.75
CA GLY A 44 1.90 -7.35 -6.45
C GLY A 44 1.31 -5.97 -6.17
N ALA A 45 2.20 -5.05 -5.85
CA ALA A 45 1.89 -3.64 -5.59
C ALA A 45 2.92 -2.73 -6.24
N VAL A 46 2.47 -1.69 -6.94
CA VAL A 46 3.31 -0.72 -7.65
C VAL A 46 2.84 0.70 -7.36
N ALA A 47 3.78 1.61 -7.16
CA ALA A 47 3.53 3.04 -7.05
C ALA A 47 4.38 3.82 -8.06
N THR A 48 3.74 4.76 -8.78
CA THR A 48 4.38 5.68 -9.74
C THR A 48 4.17 7.12 -9.33
N GLN A 49 5.23 7.92 -9.38
CA GLN A 49 5.19 9.33 -8.98
C GLN A 49 6.27 10.15 -9.68
N ILE A 50 6.24 11.46 -9.56
CA ILE A 50 6.98 12.48 -10.32
C ILE A 50 6.72 12.37 -11.82
N LEU A 51 6.21 13.42 -12.44
CA LEU A 51 5.69 13.38 -13.80
C LEU A 51 4.89 12.09 -14.02
N VAL A 52 3.87 11.90 -13.17
CA VAL A 52 3.09 10.65 -13.11
C VAL A 52 2.76 10.13 -14.50
N ASN A 53 3.11 8.88 -14.73
CA ASN A 53 2.68 8.13 -15.89
C ASN A 53 1.89 6.91 -15.40
N VAL A 54 0.57 7.01 -15.45
CA VAL A 54 -0.37 5.97 -15.02
C VAL A 54 -0.12 4.64 -15.74
N ASP A 55 0.30 4.70 -17.02
CA ASP A 55 0.59 3.51 -17.81
C ASP A 55 1.76 2.69 -17.25
N LEU A 56 2.74 3.33 -16.59
CA LEU A 56 3.84 2.60 -15.95
C LEU A 56 3.35 1.75 -14.77
N GLY A 57 2.44 2.30 -13.95
CA GLY A 57 1.84 1.56 -12.84
C GLY A 57 0.91 0.45 -13.31
N ALA A 58 -0.02 0.77 -14.23
CA ALA A 58 -1.00 -0.18 -14.75
C ALA A 58 -0.32 -1.37 -15.46
N ARG A 59 0.64 -1.08 -16.37
CA ARG A 59 1.40 -2.14 -17.06
C ARG A 59 2.35 -2.88 -16.13
N GLY A 60 2.86 -2.22 -15.09
CA GLY A 60 3.67 -2.87 -14.07
C GLY A 60 2.90 -4.01 -13.41
N ILE A 61 1.67 -3.74 -12.99
CA ILE A 61 0.78 -4.76 -12.42
C ILE A 61 0.40 -5.82 -13.47
N GLU A 62 0.04 -5.44 -14.69
CA GLU A 62 -0.26 -6.41 -15.76
C GLU A 62 0.90 -7.40 -15.98
N TYR A 63 2.15 -6.92 -15.99
CA TYR A 63 3.32 -7.78 -16.17
C TYR A 63 3.59 -8.70 -14.97
N ILE A 64 3.34 -8.20 -13.74
CA ILE A 64 3.46 -9.01 -12.53
C ILE A 64 2.36 -10.09 -12.51
N ASP A 65 1.13 -9.77 -12.89
CA ASP A 65 0.01 -10.72 -13.02
C ASP A 65 0.27 -11.78 -14.10
N ASP A 66 1.01 -11.41 -15.16
CA ASP A 66 1.49 -12.34 -16.20
C ASP A 66 2.69 -13.19 -15.75
N GLY A 67 3.20 -12.99 -14.53
CA GLY A 67 4.25 -13.79 -13.88
C GLY A 67 5.67 -13.26 -14.06
N LEU A 68 5.86 -12.01 -14.49
CA LEU A 68 7.18 -11.37 -14.44
C LEU A 68 7.51 -10.94 -13.01
N ALA A 69 8.77 -11.06 -12.63
CA ALA A 69 9.27 -10.48 -11.37
C ALA A 69 9.17 -8.95 -11.43
N VAL A 70 8.88 -8.30 -10.29
CA VAL A 70 8.65 -6.85 -10.24
C VAL A 70 9.83 -6.03 -10.75
N ASP A 71 11.06 -6.46 -10.47
CA ASP A 71 12.28 -5.82 -10.93
C ASP A 71 12.44 -5.90 -12.46
N ASP A 72 12.19 -7.06 -13.08
CA ASP A 72 12.20 -7.24 -14.53
C ASP A 72 11.09 -6.43 -15.20
N ALA A 73 9.87 -6.46 -14.66
CA ALA A 73 8.69 -5.77 -15.16
C ALA A 73 8.91 -4.24 -15.17
N LEU A 74 9.27 -3.67 -14.03
CA LEU A 74 9.42 -2.24 -13.88
C LEU A 74 10.68 -1.71 -14.59
N GLN A 75 11.77 -2.47 -14.59
CA GLN A 75 12.97 -2.10 -15.34
C GLN A 75 12.72 -2.09 -16.84
N ALA A 76 11.97 -3.05 -17.38
CA ALA A 76 11.63 -3.07 -18.80
C ALA A 76 10.79 -1.85 -19.21
N LEU A 77 9.83 -1.44 -18.38
CA LEU A 77 9.02 -0.24 -18.60
C LEU A 77 9.84 1.04 -18.55
N LEU A 78 10.75 1.16 -17.58
CA LEU A 78 11.68 2.31 -17.49
C LEU A 78 12.64 2.38 -18.67
N ASN A 79 13.11 1.25 -19.18
CA ASN A 79 13.98 1.22 -20.38
C ASN A 79 13.26 1.69 -21.65
N ALA A 80 11.94 1.60 -21.68
CA ALA A 80 11.11 2.06 -22.80
C ALA A 80 10.56 3.49 -22.63
N ASP A 81 10.75 4.13 -21.46
CA ASP A 81 10.27 5.48 -21.17
C ASP A 81 11.42 6.50 -21.33
N ASP A 82 11.37 7.32 -22.38
CA ASP A 82 12.34 8.39 -22.60
C ASP A 82 12.41 9.40 -21.44
N SER A 83 11.36 9.46 -20.60
CA SER A 83 11.28 10.32 -19.42
C SER A 83 11.70 9.61 -18.12
N ALA A 84 12.23 8.40 -18.18
CA ALA A 84 12.69 7.66 -17.00
C ALA A 84 13.58 8.47 -16.04
N PRO A 85 14.50 9.34 -16.51
CA PRO A 85 15.28 10.18 -15.59
C PRO A 85 14.46 11.08 -14.66
N GLN A 86 13.18 11.32 -14.97
CA GLN A 86 12.26 12.16 -14.20
C GLN A 86 11.16 11.35 -13.49
N ARG A 87 11.29 10.01 -13.40
CA ARG A 87 10.30 9.12 -12.78
C ARG A 87 10.76 8.65 -11.40
N GLN A 88 9.79 8.39 -10.54
CA GLN A 88 9.93 7.44 -9.45
C GLN A 88 8.94 6.31 -9.67
N LEU A 89 9.43 5.08 -9.60
CA LEU A 89 8.65 3.87 -9.81
C LEU A 89 9.18 2.81 -8.82
N HIS A 90 8.30 2.26 -8.01
CA HIS A 90 8.70 1.24 -7.06
C HIS A 90 7.57 0.25 -6.80
N GLY A 91 7.90 -0.93 -6.31
CA GLY A 91 6.90 -1.96 -6.07
C GLY A 91 7.47 -3.21 -5.43
N VAL A 92 6.58 -4.15 -5.21
CA VAL A 92 6.84 -5.48 -4.66
C VAL A 92 6.00 -6.52 -5.39
N ASP A 93 6.52 -7.73 -5.53
CA ASP A 93 5.76 -8.92 -5.89
C ASP A 93 5.82 -9.99 -4.78
N GLY A 94 5.44 -11.21 -5.08
CA GLY A 94 5.47 -12.32 -4.13
C GLY A 94 6.87 -12.71 -3.61
N GLU A 95 7.96 -12.25 -4.25
CA GLU A 95 9.32 -12.69 -3.95
C GLU A 95 10.34 -11.55 -3.84
N THR A 96 10.18 -10.50 -4.65
CA THR A 96 11.18 -9.44 -4.81
C THR A 96 10.63 -8.04 -4.54
N THR A 97 11.53 -7.07 -4.45
CA THR A 97 11.25 -5.64 -4.35
C THR A 97 12.01 -4.90 -5.45
N PHE A 98 11.50 -3.73 -5.84
CA PHE A 98 12.17 -2.84 -6.80
C PHE A 98 11.89 -1.39 -6.45
N ALA A 99 12.94 -0.55 -6.46
CA ALA A 99 12.75 0.89 -6.31
C ALA A 99 13.69 1.68 -7.23
N PHE A 100 13.12 2.64 -7.93
CA PHE A 100 13.82 3.53 -8.84
C PHE A 100 13.45 4.99 -8.57
N SER A 101 14.47 5.83 -8.46
CA SER A 101 14.35 7.29 -8.45
C SER A 101 15.27 7.86 -9.51
N GLY A 102 14.71 8.44 -10.55
CA GLY A 102 15.47 9.02 -11.67
C GLY A 102 16.33 10.19 -11.24
N ARG A 103 17.47 10.38 -11.88
CA ARG A 103 18.49 11.40 -11.54
C ARG A 103 18.03 12.86 -11.74
N GLU A 104 16.93 13.08 -12.45
CA GLU A 104 16.33 14.39 -12.71
C GLU A 104 15.07 14.62 -11.86
N CYS A 105 14.85 13.79 -10.82
CA CYS A 105 13.83 14.05 -9.81
C CYS A 105 14.12 15.37 -9.07
N VAL A 106 13.06 16.04 -8.65
CA VAL A 106 13.17 17.37 -8.01
C VAL A 106 13.47 17.23 -6.53
N ASP A 107 14.47 17.97 -6.07
CA ASP A 107 14.99 18.20 -4.72
C ASP A 107 14.43 17.31 -3.57
N GLU A 108 15.32 16.82 -2.71
CA GLU A 108 14.98 15.97 -1.55
C GLU A 108 14.09 14.79 -1.99
N TYR A 109 14.64 13.91 -2.78
CA TYR A 109 13.99 12.70 -3.26
C TYR A 109 14.85 11.47 -2.93
N GLY A 110 14.20 10.32 -2.89
CA GLY A 110 14.90 9.05 -2.69
C GLY A 110 13.94 7.88 -2.54
N HIS A 111 14.52 6.74 -2.21
CA HIS A 111 13.78 5.54 -1.88
C HIS A 111 14.48 4.71 -0.81
N ARG A 112 13.76 3.79 -0.21
CA ARG A 112 14.24 2.75 0.70
C ARG A 112 13.66 1.42 0.25
N GLU A 113 14.46 0.37 0.35
CA GLU A 113 14.04 -0.99 0.10
C GLU A 113 14.28 -1.83 1.36
N GLY A 114 13.27 -2.61 1.73
CA GLY A 114 13.37 -3.67 2.72
C GLY A 114 13.01 -5.00 2.09
N ASP A 115 13.04 -6.08 2.86
CA ASP A 115 12.80 -7.43 2.34
C ASP A 115 11.39 -7.62 1.77
N HIS A 116 10.41 -6.84 2.27
CA HIS A 116 8.99 -7.00 1.96
C HIS A 116 8.29 -5.67 1.65
N PHE A 117 9.04 -4.59 1.49
CA PHE A 117 8.47 -3.28 1.21
C PHE A 117 9.44 -2.37 0.47
N THR A 118 8.88 -1.36 -0.17
CA THR A 118 9.61 -0.23 -0.72
C THR A 118 8.94 1.08 -0.33
N VAL A 119 9.73 2.10 -0.04
CA VAL A 119 9.26 3.48 0.23
C VAL A 119 9.94 4.40 -0.75
N ALA A 120 9.21 5.31 -1.37
CA ALA A 120 9.79 6.34 -2.22
C ALA A 120 9.11 7.69 -1.99
N GLY A 121 9.83 8.77 -2.25
CA GLY A 121 9.29 10.11 -2.12
C GLY A 121 10.13 11.17 -2.81
N ASN A 122 9.52 12.34 -3.00
CA ASN A 122 10.12 13.48 -3.70
C ASN A 122 9.61 14.80 -3.14
N MET A 123 10.38 15.89 -3.28
CA MET A 123 10.12 17.20 -2.67
C MET A 123 9.87 17.11 -1.15
N LEU A 124 10.57 16.20 -0.50
CA LEU A 124 10.48 15.95 0.93
C LEU A 124 11.08 17.11 1.74
N THR A 125 10.72 17.20 3.02
CA THR A 125 11.42 18.06 3.97
C THR A 125 12.82 17.53 4.26
N GLY A 126 13.03 16.21 4.14
CA GLY A 126 14.30 15.52 4.31
C GLY A 126 14.15 14.00 4.22
N ASP A 127 15.27 13.31 4.30
CA ASP A 127 15.37 11.86 4.21
C ASP A 127 14.68 11.13 5.40
N ALA A 128 14.55 11.81 6.55
CA ALA A 128 13.85 11.30 7.74
C ALA A 128 12.38 10.90 7.45
N VAL A 129 11.73 11.52 6.46
CA VAL A 129 10.37 11.14 6.02
C VAL A 129 10.33 9.70 5.53
N LEU A 130 11.28 9.30 4.69
CA LEU A 130 11.36 7.94 4.15
C LEU A 130 11.75 6.94 5.24
N GLU A 131 12.70 7.33 6.09
CA GLU A 131 13.17 6.49 7.20
C GLU A 131 12.05 6.21 8.18
N ALA A 132 11.35 7.24 8.67
CA ALA A 132 10.24 7.09 9.61
C ALA A 132 9.08 6.26 9.03
N THR A 133 8.76 6.46 7.74
CA THR A 133 7.74 5.64 7.05
C THR A 133 8.14 4.17 7.01
N ALA A 134 9.38 3.87 6.65
CA ALA A 134 9.92 2.51 6.58
C ALA A 134 9.97 1.84 7.97
N GLU A 135 10.51 2.54 8.98
CA GLU A 135 10.63 2.03 10.34
C GLU A 135 9.27 1.77 11.00
N ALA A 136 8.30 2.68 10.82
CA ALA A 136 6.96 2.51 11.37
C ALA A 136 6.25 1.29 10.80
N TYR A 137 6.40 1.03 9.49
CA TYR A 137 5.89 -0.18 8.87
C TYR A 137 6.64 -1.42 9.39
N ALA A 138 7.98 -1.43 9.32
CA ALA A 138 8.81 -2.58 9.71
C ALA A 138 8.59 -3.00 11.17
N ALA A 139 8.35 -2.05 12.07
CA ALA A 139 8.09 -2.33 13.49
C ALA A 139 6.80 -3.14 13.74
N ASN A 140 5.84 -3.10 12.80
CA ASN A 140 4.52 -3.70 12.91
C ASN A 140 4.20 -4.68 11.78
N ALA A 141 5.16 -4.95 10.88
CA ALA A 141 4.95 -5.82 9.73
C ALA A 141 4.83 -7.30 10.14
N VAL A 142 4.01 -8.04 9.41
CA VAL A 142 3.95 -9.50 9.46
C VAL A 142 4.87 -10.01 8.36
N HIS A 143 6.03 -10.56 8.73
CA HIS A 143 7.06 -10.91 7.75
C HIS A 143 6.92 -12.31 7.16
N ASP A 144 6.43 -13.28 7.93
CA ASP A 144 6.18 -14.64 7.47
C ASP A 144 5.23 -15.36 8.44
N ALA A 145 4.37 -16.24 7.92
CA ALA A 145 3.56 -17.14 8.75
C ALA A 145 4.43 -18.08 9.62
N THR A 146 5.69 -18.30 9.24
CA THR A 146 6.67 -19.11 10.00
C THR A 146 7.46 -18.31 11.04
N ASP A 147 7.54 -16.99 10.95
CA ASP A 147 8.24 -16.12 11.92
C ASP A 147 7.55 -16.04 13.30
N ARG A 148 6.37 -16.64 13.43
CA ARG A 148 5.73 -16.87 14.74
C ARG A 148 6.56 -17.67 15.72
N ALA A 149 7.66 -18.33 15.28
CA ALA A 149 8.40 -19.29 16.08
C ALA A 149 9.80 -18.84 16.55
N THR A 150 10.43 -17.81 16.00
CA THR A 150 11.88 -17.56 16.23
C THR A 150 12.32 -16.12 16.48
N GLY A 151 11.45 -15.13 16.38
CA GLY A 151 11.77 -13.72 16.67
C GLY A 151 11.60 -13.35 18.14
N PRO A 152 12.27 -12.29 18.67
CA PRO A 152 12.12 -11.85 20.06
C PRO A 152 10.72 -11.31 20.41
N ARG A 153 9.80 -11.26 19.44
CA ARG A 153 8.34 -11.13 19.62
C ARG A 153 7.68 -12.33 18.93
N ALA A 154 7.60 -13.46 19.65
CA ALA A 154 6.56 -14.43 19.38
C ALA A 154 5.23 -13.67 19.56
N VAL A 155 4.57 -13.28 18.46
CA VAL A 155 3.17 -12.89 18.49
C VAL A 155 2.44 -14.18 18.85
N THR A 156 2.09 -14.33 20.12
CA THR A 156 1.19 -15.39 20.55
C THR A 156 -0.13 -15.21 19.81
N ALA A 157 -0.84 -16.29 19.55
CA ALA A 157 -2.11 -16.31 18.81
C ALA A 157 -3.20 -15.34 19.33
N ASP A 158 -2.92 -14.60 20.39
CA ASP A 158 -3.82 -13.65 21.06
C ASP A 158 -3.50 -12.18 20.75
N VAL A 159 -2.53 -11.86 19.90
CA VAL A 159 -2.28 -10.47 19.44
C VAL A 159 -2.92 -10.31 18.07
N GLU A 160 -4.13 -9.77 18.08
CA GLU A 160 -4.82 -9.28 16.89
C GLU A 160 -3.93 -8.21 16.24
N THR A 161 -3.27 -8.57 15.14
CA THR A 161 -2.46 -7.61 14.38
C THR A 161 -3.41 -6.69 13.65
N ASP A 162 -3.24 -5.38 13.81
CA ASP A 162 -4.02 -4.40 13.05
C ASP A 162 -4.03 -4.73 11.54
N PRO A 163 -5.16 -4.55 10.85
CA PRO A 163 -5.25 -4.74 9.41
C PRO A 163 -4.17 -3.98 8.63
N LEU A 164 -3.72 -4.53 7.51
CA LEU A 164 -2.64 -3.93 6.72
C LEU A 164 -2.93 -2.48 6.32
N ALA A 165 -4.16 -2.18 5.89
CA ALA A 165 -4.55 -0.83 5.52
C ALA A 165 -4.31 0.19 6.65
N LYS A 166 -4.65 -0.15 7.91
CA LYS A 166 -4.40 0.71 9.07
C LYS A 166 -2.91 0.94 9.29
N ARG A 167 -2.10 -0.12 9.23
CA ARG A 167 -0.64 -0.03 9.44
C ARG A 167 0.05 0.79 8.35
N LEU A 168 -0.46 0.74 7.12
CA LEU A 168 0.01 1.58 6.02
C LEU A 168 -0.34 3.07 6.24
N ILE A 169 -1.54 3.37 6.76
CA ILE A 169 -1.91 4.73 7.16
C ILE A 169 -1.01 5.21 8.30
N ASP A 170 -0.69 4.36 9.28
CA ASP A 170 0.21 4.68 10.38
C ASP A 170 1.64 4.95 9.90
N ALA A 171 2.11 4.20 8.91
CA ALA A 171 3.41 4.45 8.27
C ALA A 171 3.46 5.81 7.57
N LEU A 172 2.41 6.19 6.81
CA LEU A 172 2.32 7.54 6.24
C LEU A 172 2.31 8.62 7.33
N ALA A 173 1.59 8.39 8.44
CA ALA A 173 1.53 9.34 9.55
C ALA A 173 2.90 9.56 10.20
N ALA A 174 3.72 8.52 10.33
CA ALA A 174 5.08 8.63 10.84
C ALA A 174 5.96 9.50 9.93
N GLY A 175 5.91 9.30 8.62
CA GLY A 175 6.64 10.15 7.66
C GLY A 175 6.16 11.60 7.65
N ASP A 176 4.85 11.84 7.80
CA ASP A 176 4.29 13.20 7.87
C ASP A 176 4.74 13.95 9.13
N LEU A 177 4.91 13.26 10.25
CA LEU A 177 5.44 13.84 11.49
C LEU A 177 6.89 14.34 11.34
N GLU A 178 7.69 13.77 10.45
CA GLU A 178 9.04 14.23 10.08
C GLU A 178 9.02 15.42 9.10
N GLY A 179 7.84 15.99 8.87
CA GLY A 179 7.64 17.18 8.06
C GLY A 179 7.02 16.91 6.70
N GLY A 180 6.98 15.66 6.25
CA GLY A 180 6.29 15.25 5.01
C GLY A 180 6.66 16.12 3.80
N ASP A 181 5.65 16.76 3.19
CA ASP A 181 5.75 17.62 2.01
C ASP A 181 6.23 19.04 2.33
N LYS A 182 7.32 19.47 1.70
CA LYS A 182 7.89 20.81 1.89
C LYS A 182 7.10 21.96 1.26
N ARG A 183 6.05 21.69 0.47
CA ARG A 183 5.24 22.70 -0.24
C ARG A 183 4.12 23.24 0.64
N GLU A 184 4.46 23.96 1.70
CA GLU A 184 3.50 24.49 2.68
C GLU A 184 2.45 25.44 2.06
N GLU A 185 2.75 26.06 0.91
CA GLU A 185 1.83 26.92 0.17
C GLU A 185 0.64 26.19 -0.45
N LEU A 186 0.72 24.86 -0.57
CA LEU A 186 -0.36 24.03 -1.09
C LEU A 186 -1.17 23.44 0.07
N SER A 187 -2.33 24.03 0.36
CA SER A 187 -3.19 23.60 1.46
C SER A 187 -4.00 22.35 1.11
N VAL A 188 -4.41 22.20 -0.14
CA VAL A 188 -5.22 21.05 -0.58
C VAL A 188 -4.31 19.85 -0.87
N GLN A 189 -4.63 18.74 -0.25
CA GLN A 189 -3.84 17.51 -0.24
C GLN A 189 -4.75 16.32 -0.52
N SER A 190 -4.15 15.17 -0.79
CA SER A 190 -4.85 13.90 -0.93
C SER A 190 -4.03 12.74 -0.35
N ALA A 191 -4.70 11.66 0.00
CA ALA A 191 -4.09 10.40 0.39
C ALA A 191 -4.96 9.22 -0.04
N ALA A 192 -4.33 8.06 -0.19
CA ALA A 192 -5.03 6.82 -0.50
C ALA A 192 -4.31 5.63 0.13
N VAL A 193 -5.07 4.58 0.39
CA VAL A 193 -4.59 3.25 0.72
C VAL A 193 -5.37 2.23 -0.11
N VAL A 194 -4.65 1.29 -0.73
CA VAL A 194 -5.24 0.18 -1.48
C VAL A 194 -4.55 -1.11 -1.02
N VAL A 195 -5.33 -2.14 -0.72
CA VAL A 195 -4.86 -3.47 -0.31
C VAL A 195 -5.64 -4.53 -1.08
N GLU A 196 -4.93 -5.47 -1.66
CA GLU A 196 -5.49 -6.67 -2.29
C GLU A 196 -4.95 -7.92 -1.60
N THR A 197 -5.72 -9.01 -1.63
CA THR A 197 -5.34 -10.26 -0.98
C THR A 197 -5.75 -11.46 -1.83
N THR A 198 -5.01 -12.56 -1.70
CA THR A 198 -5.40 -13.86 -2.28
C THR A 198 -6.51 -14.56 -1.48
N GLU A 199 -6.90 -14.05 -0.33
CA GLU A 199 -8.03 -14.57 0.45
C GLU A 199 -9.33 -14.07 -0.16
N SER A 200 -10.27 -14.99 -0.40
CA SER A 200 -11.62 -14.64 -0.87
C SER A 200 -12.52 -14.32 0.31
N HIS A 201 -13.12 -13.15 0.30
CA HIS A 201 -14.09 -12.72 1.29
C HIS A 201 -15.51 -12.79 0.72
N ALA A 202 -16.50 -13.16 1.55
CA ALA A 202 -17.90 -13.10 1.14
C ALA A 202 -18.37 -11.66 0.85
N VAL A 203 -17.76 -10.69 1.52
CA VAL A 203 -17.88 -9.25 1.28
C VAL A 203 -16.49 -8.67 1.43
N GLU A 204 -15.99 -8.00 0.39
CA GLU A 204 -14.68 -7.36 0.45
C GLU A 204 -14.66 -6.26 1.51
N PRO A 205 -13.62 -6.20 2.34
CA PRO A 205 -13.48 -5.15 3.35
C PRO A 205 -13.38 -3.76 2.70
N PRO A 206 -14.35 -2.85 2.91
CA PRO A 206 -14.35 -1.54 2.24
C PRO A 206 -13.19 -0.64 2.69
N TYR A 207 -12.53 -0.95 3.78
CA TYR A 207 -11.34 -0.23 4.25
C TYR A 207 -10.06 -0.59 3.50
N ASN A 208 -10.12 -1.55 2.58
CA ASN A 208 -8.99 -1.94 1.74
C ASN A 208 -8.79 -1.04 0.51
N ASP A 209 -9.77 -0.22 0.10
CA ASP A 209 -9.61 0.81 -0.94
C ASP A 209 -10.26 2.11 -0.46
N LEU A 210 -9.44 3.00 0.11
CA LEU A 210 -9.87 4.30 0.61
C LEU A 210 -9.08 5.42 -0.04
N ARG A 211 -9.80 6.48 -0.46
CA ARG A 211 -9.24 7.64 -1.17
C ARG A 211 -9.80 8.94 -0.64
N LEU A 212 -8.93 9.84 -0.25
CA LEU A 212 -9.24 11.21 0.12
C LEU A 212 -8.68 12.12 -0.96
N ASP A 213 -9.55 12.60 -1.86
CA ASP A 213 -9.12 13.31 -3.07
C ASP A 213 -8.80 14.79 -2.84
N ALA A 214 -9.39 15.42 -1.84
CA ALA A 214 -9.16 16.85 -1.56
C ALA A 214 -9.48 17.19 -0.10
N THR A 215 -8.45 17.46 0.71
CA THR A 215 -8.58 17.86 2.12
C THR A 215 -7.30 18.57 2.58
N GLU A 216 -7.34 19.28 3.70
CA GLU A 216 -6.17 19.91 4.31
C GLU A 216 -5.41 18.95 5.25
N THR A 217 -6.04 17.85 5.67
CA THR A 217 -5.48 16.87 6.62
C THR A 217 -5.67 15.44 6.11
N PRO A 218 -5.00 15.06 4.99
CA PRO A 218 -5.32 13.82 4.28
C PRO A 218 -5.12 12.56 5.10
N ILE A 219 -4.03 12.44 5.85
CA ILE A 219 -3.73 11.24 6.62
C ILE A 219 -4.67 11.09 7.82
N ALA A 220 -4.94 12.19 8.54
CA ALA A 220 -5.90 12.16 9.65
C ALA A 220 -7.32 11.81 9.16
N ALA A 221 -7.75 12.41 8.04
CA ALA A 221 -9.04 12.13 7.43
C ALA A 221 -9.11 10.69 6.86
N LEU A 222 -8.01 10.16 6.31
CA LEU A 222 -7.93 8.78 5.84
C LEU A 222 -8.08 7.79 7.01
N ARG A 223 -7.43 8.08 8.15
CA ARG A 223 -7.58 7.29 9.37
C ARG A 223 -9.02 7.30 9.90
N GLU A 224 -9.65 8.47 9.99
CA GLU A 224 -11.04 8.59 10.40
C GLU A 224 -11.97 7.81 9.45
N THR A 225 -11.73 7.89 8.15
CA THR A 225 -12.48 7.13 7.13
C THR A 225 -12.28 5.63 7.31
N TYR A 226 -11.05 5.19 7.59
CA TYR A 226 -10.73 3.80 7.89
C TYR A 226 -11.53 3.30 9.12
N ASP A 227 -11.51 4.03 10.23
CA ASP A 227 -12.21 3.65 11.47
C ASP A 227 -13.73 3.55 11.27
N LEU A 228 -14.30 4.40 10.42
CA LEU A 228 -15.72 4.37 10.05
C LEU A 228 -16.03 3.16 9.16
N ALA A 229 -15.21 2.89 8.15
CA ALA A 229 -15.37 1.79 7.22
C ALA A 229 -15.23 0.43 7.94
N GLU A 230 -14.23 0.28 8.82
CA GLU A 230 -14.01 -0.93 9.61
C GLU A 230 -15.19 -1.23 10.54
N ARG A 231 -15.72 -0.22 11.25
CA ARG A 231 -16.91 -0.39 12.09
C ARG A 231 -18.13 -0.78 11.26
N GLY A 232 -18.37 -0.11 10.14
CA GLY A 232 -19.49 -0.41 9.25
C GLY A 232 -19.39 -1.82 8.66
N TYR A 233 -18.21 -2.28 8.32
CA TYR A 233 -17.97 -3.64 7.87
C TYR A 233 -18.28 -4.67 8.95
N ARG A 234 -17.81 -4.48 10.17
CA ARG A 234 -18.08 -5.34 11.32
C ARG A 234 -19.59 -5.43 11.61
N ASP A 235 -20.26 -4.27 11.68
CA ASP A 235 -21.72 -4.21 11.89
C ASP A 235 -22.49 -4.95 10.76
N THR A 236 -21.98 -4.90 9.53
CA THR A 236 -22.57 -5.60 8.38
C THR A 236 -22.42 -7.11 8.52
N LEU A 237 -21.22 -7.60 8.85
CA LEU A 237 -20.97 -9.02 9.05
C LEU A 237 -21.85 -9.58 10.19
N GLU A 238 -21.90 -8.90 11.33
CA GLU A 238 -22.75 -9.32 12.47
C GLU A 238 -24.23 -9.38 12.09
N ARG A 239 -24.74 -8.38 11.37
CA ARG A 239 -26.14 -8.29 10.98
C ARG A 239 -26.55 -9.36 9.97
N TYR A 240 -25.65 -9.74 9.09
CA TYR A 240 -25.92 -10.64 7.96
C TYR A 240 -25.13 -11.95 8.05
N GLU A 241 -24.64 -12.33 9.24
CA GLU A 241 -23.85 -13.54 9.47
C GLU A 241 -24.50 -14.79 8.85
N GLY A 242 -25.82 -14.96 9.01
CA GLY A 242 -26.57 -16.07 8.43
C GLY A 242 -26.69 -16.04 6.89
N ALA A 243 -26.58 -14.87 6.27
CA ALA A 243 -26.64 -14.71 4.82
C ALA A 243 -25.30 -14.99 4.14
N PHE A 244 -24.19 -14.64 4.81
CA PHE A 244 -22.84 -14.82 4.26
C PHE A 244 -22.27 -16.23 4.52
N THR A 245 -22.70 -16.92 5.59
CA THR A 245 -22.27 -18.29 5.90
C THR A 245 -22.97 -19.36 5.07
N ALA A 246 -24.09 -19.04 4.42
CA ALA A 246 -24.91 -20.03 3.74
C ALA A 246 -24.47 -20.38 2.31
N GLY A 247 -23.34 -19.91 1.79
CA GLY A 247 -22.90 -20.24 0.41
C GLY A 247 -23.96 -19.96 -0.70
N SER A 248 -24.96 -19.15 -0.39
CA SER A 248 -26.29 -19.14 -1.00
C SER A 248 -26.42 -18.33 -2.28
N LEU A 249 -25.36 -17.87 -2.88
CA LEU A 249 -25.44 -17.28 -4.24
C LEU A 249 -25.49 -18.35 -5.34
N ASP A 250 -25.07 -19.58 -5.05
CA ASP A 250 -25.14 -20.69 -6.02
C ASP A 250 -26.50 -21.41 -6.04
N GLU A 251 -27.37 -21.20 -5.03
CA GLU A 251 -28.69 -21.85 -4.94
C GLU A 251 -29.86 -21.03 -5.50
N VAL A 252 -29.63 -19.81 -6.00
CA VAL A 252 -30.69 -18.94 -6.55
C VAL A 252 -30.79 -19.03 -8.09
N SER A 253 -30.08 -19.95 -8.72
CA SER A 253 -30.13 -20.17 -10.17
C SER A 253 -30.77 -21.52 -10.58
N GLU A 254 -31.90 -21.91 -9.96
CA GLU A 254 -32.86 -22.88 -10.53
C GLU A 254 -34.26 -22.29 -10.70
#